data_fe4e2d578ab6b5d2aa202b6671f6c964
#
_entry.id   fe4e2d578ab6b5d2aa202b6671f6c964
#
_cell.length_a   1.000
_cell.length_b   1.000
_cell.length_c   1.000
_cell.angle_alpha   90.00
_cell.angle_beta   90.00
_cell.angle_gamma   90.00
#
_symmetry.space_group_name_H-M   'P 1'
#
loop_
_entity.id
_entity.type
_entity.pdbx_description
1 polymer ?
#
loop_
_entity_poly.entity_id
_entity_poly.type
_entity_poly.pdbx_seq_one_letter_code
_entity_poly.pdbx_strand_id
1 'polypeptide(L)'
;MKLLHLFTTASILLLMATCSKKDSPAPSPTPTLPGCASIISPVGGSFVTSTSVVLTWSGVTGASTYDVYLGTSSSPTTAIATAVNGTTYTHTIPSTPNITYYWYVIPKNTAGAATSCSATERTFTYIVINAPASLGYYVVGYFPSYRSLADVPDIKFRMTNVVVYSFYQVNASGSLVAPSSPVASLTAVATKAKSNNAKILLGINDGSGDGKTNFKNMASTQSGRTNFIKQVMNVVRSQQLHGVDVDWEFPSTSDGSDITFTSLIKELSDSLHRDAAYYLSCAVTAGKYAGGIRDAIRNEIFPVVDFFNIMAYDDFSTSTPYRHHSDYTLATVCLNYWLTTRDMPAAKAVLGLPGYGRPSGITQSNTVLSYRSILSQGGNSQLDSAVVSSGGFSNYTIYYNGQYTIKRKAKLAKDIAGGIMLWEKWQDAPDGNSLLKAACDTVGRSY
;
A
#
# COMPACT_ATOMS: atom_id res chain seq x y z
N MET A 1 43.60 70.59 50.01
CA MET A 1 43.24 71.93 50.63
C MET A 1 41.79 71.89 51.04
N LYS A 2 41.60 72.10 52.36
CA LYS A 2 40.35 72.44 53.10
C LYS A 2 39.24 71.34 53.12
N LEU A 3 39.05 70.76 54.25
CA LEU A 3 38.44 71.05 55.59
C LEU A 3 36.97 70.62 55.57
N LEU A 4 36.65 69.50 56.21
CA LEU A 4 36.20 69.31 57.61
C LEU A 4 34.96 70.15 57.94
N HIS A 5 33.80 69.42 58.17
CA HIS A 5 33.01 69.71 59.40
C HIS A 5 32.14 68.51 59.76
N LEU A 6 32.32 68.13 61.00
CA LEU A 6 31.62 67.16 61.82
C LEU A 6 30.35 67.80 62.32
N PHE A 7 29.19 67.13 62.24
CA PHE A 7 28.07 67.38 63.15
C PHE A 7 27.43 66.02 63.57
N THR A 8 27.59 65.80 64.83
CA THR A 8 26.89 64.72 65.58
C THR A 8 25.46 65.11 65.87
N THR A 9 24.52 64.30 65.59
CA THR A 9 23.20 64.32 66.18
C THR A 9 22.79 62.91 66.63
N ALA A 10 22.54 62.74 67.89
CA ALA A 10 22.01 61.58 68.53
C ALA A 10 20.54 61.40 68.12
N SER A 11 20.17 60.25 67.59
CA SER A 11 18.80 59.91 67.34
C SER A 11 18.41 58.63 68.16
N ILE A 12 17.40 58.80 68.92
CA ILE A 12 16.77 57.86 69.82
C ILE A 12 16.21 56.67 69.04
N LEU A 13 16.64 55.43 69.39
CA LEU A 13 16.16 54.16 68.81
C LEU A 13 14.82 53.81 69.42
N LEU A 14 13.72 54.00 68.66
CA LEU A 14 12.39 53.56 69.04
C LEU A 14 12.21 52.14 68.52
N LEU A 15 12.26 51.10 69.35
CA LEU A 15 11.92 49.71 69.00
C LEU A 15 10.42 49.60 68.74
N MET A 16 10.04 49.57 67.47
CA MET A 16 8.72 49.12 67.06
C MET A 16 8.76 47.58 66.93
N ALA A 17 8.13 46.85 67.83
CA ALA A 17 7.89 45.42 67.71
C ALA A 17 6.79 45.21 66.63
N THR A 18 7.18 44.85 65.41
CA THR A 18 6.26 44.38 64.38
C THR A 18 5.92 42.93 64.68
N CYS A 19 4.68 42.68 65.14
CA CYS A 19 4.09 41.36 65.23
C CYS A 19 3.85 40.88 63.80
N SER A 20 4.76 40.09 63.20
CA SER A 20 4.50 39.41 61.97
C SER A 20 3.46 38.28 62.17
N LYS A 21 2.24 38.47 61.71
CA LYS A 21 1.32 37.38 61.53
C LYS A 21 1.98 36.32 60.62
N LYS A 22 2.22 35.11 61.16
CA LYS A 22 2.48 33.95 60.31
C LYS A 22 1.22 33.73 59.51
N ASP A 23 1.28 34.07 58.21
CA ASP A 23 0.24 33.61 57.27
C ASP A 23 0.27 32.08 57.27
N SER A 24 -0.78 31.47 57.74
CA SER A 24 -1.00 30.03 57.56
C SER A 24 -1.04 29.75 56.07
N PRO A 25 -0.29 28.74 55.56
CA PRO A 25 -0.39 28.40 54.13
C PRO A 25 -1.85 28.13 53.79
N ALA A 26 -2.30 28.72 52.69
CA ALA A 26 -3.65 28.48 52.18
C ALA A 26 -3.91 26.97 52.09
N PRO A 27 -5.07 26.45 52.49
CA PRO A 27 -5.35 25.04 52.39
C PRO A 27 -5.17 24.58 50.93
N SER A 28 -4.37 23.52 50.77
CA SER A 28 -4.18 22.92 49.43
C SER A 28 -5.56 22.59 48.86
N PRO A 29 -5.82 22.91 47.59
CA PRO A 29 -7.13 22.62 46.97
C PRO A 29 -7.45 21.14 47.11
N THR A 30 -8.66 20.85 47.57
CA THR A 30 -9.17 19.47 47.72
C THR A 30 -9.13 18.83 46.32
N PRO A 31 -8.48 17.67 46.15
CA PRO A 31 -8.45 16.99 44.84
C PRO A 31 -9.87 16.67 44.38
N THR A 32 -10.15 16.99 43.11
CA THR A 32 -11.41 16.60 42.46
C THR A 32 -11.20 15.28 41.70
N LEU A 33 -12.29 14.55 41.44
CA LEU A 33 -12.24 13.35 40.62
C LEU A 33 -11.70 13.68 39.22
N PRO A 34 -10.82 12.83 38.62
CA PRO A 34 -10.37 13.04 37.25
C PRO A 34 -11.49 12.79 36.22
N GLY A 35 -11.36 13.36 35.03
CA GLY A 35 -12.22 13.01 33.88
C GLY A 35 -11.85 11.66 33.28
N CYS A 36 -12.58 11.23 32.25
CA CYS A 36 -12.25 10.01 31.52
C CYS A 36 -11.16 10.23 30.50
N ALA A 37 -10.32 9.21 30.27
CA ALA A 37 -9.29 9.23 29.22
C ALA A 37 -9.89 9.01 27.83
N SER A 38 -9.31 9.64 26.81
CA SER A 38 -9.57 9.31 25.41
C SER A 38 -8.71 8.13 24.99
N ILE A 39 -9.31 7.16 24.29
CA ILE A 39 -8.60 6.00 23.76
C ILE A 39 -7.83 6.39 22.50
N ILE A 40 -6.54 6.02 22.43
CA ILE A 40 -5.66 6.30 21.29
C ILE A 40 -5.49 5.05 20.43
N SER A 41 -5.16 3.88 21.03
CA SER A 41 -4.95 2.63 20.30
C SER A 41 -5.13 1.42 21.21
N PRO A 42 -5.74 0.33 20.71
CA PRO A 42 -6.46 0.18 19.44
C PRO A 42 -7.72 1.05 19.38
N VAL A 43 -8.00 1.65 18.19
CA VAL A 43 -9.22 2.45 17.97
C VAL A 43 -10.43 1.57 17.69
N GLY A 44 -11.64 2.14 17.85
CA GLY A 44 -12.89 1.39 17.65
C GLY A 44 -13.00 0.71 16.30
N GLY A 45 -13.27 -0.60 16.30
CA GLY A 45 -13.41 -1.43 15.09
C GLY A 45 -12.10 -1.84 14.44
N SER A 46 -10.93 -1.57 15.04
CA SER A 46 -9.65 -1.97 14.45
C SER A 46 -9.38 -3.47 14.56
N PHE A 47 -8.50 -3.98 13.71
CA PHE A 47 -7.95 -5.33 13.80
C PHE A 47 -6.55 -5.31 14.41
N VAL A 48 -6.26 -6.30 15.26
CA VAL A 48 -4.92 -6.58 15.80
C VAL A 48 -4.49 -7.98 15.40
N THR A 49 -3.22 -8.12 15.04
CA THR A 49 -2.65 -9.39 14.53
C THR A 49 -1.68 -10.04 15.52
N SER A 50 -1.34 -9.31 16.60
CA SER A 50 -0.52 -9.83 17.69
C SER A 50 -1.39 -10.15 18.89
N THR A 51 -1.10 -11.26 19.56
CA THR A 51 -1.68 -11.56 20.86
C THR A 51 -1.14 -10.65 21.97
N SER A 52 0.01 -10.02 21.78
CA SER A 52 0.55 -9.00 22.68
C SER A 52 0.04 -7.63 22.21
N VAL A 53 -1.00 -7.11 22.86
CA VAL A 53 -1.68 -5.88 22.46
C VAL A 53 -1.27 -4.74 23.38
N VAL A 54 -0.80 -3.63 22.76
CA VAL A 54 -0.49 -2.39 23.48
C VAL A 54 -1.74 -1.50 23.49
N LEU A 55 -2.31 -1.31 24.69
CA LEU A 55 -3.43 -0.42 24.94
C LEU A 55 -2.87 0.97 25.30
N THR A 56 -3.30 2.01 24.58
CA THR A 56 -2.79 3.38 24.72
C THR A 56 -3.95 4.38 24.85
N TRP A 57 -3.82 5.31 25.80
CA TRP A 57 -4.83 6.34 26.06
C TRP A 57 -4.18 7.71 26.33
N SER A 58 -4.99 8.75 26.36
CA SER A 58 -4.52 10.10 26.67
C SER A 58 -4.29 10.30 28.15
N GLY A 59 -3.27 11.06 28.53
CA GLY A 59 -3.11 11.53 29.90
C GLY A 59 -4.30 12.39 30.34
N VAL A 60 -4.73 12.25 31.59
CA VAL A 60 -5.83 13.02 32.19
C VAL A 60 -5.30 13.90 33.30
N THR A 61 -5.59 15.20 33.24
CA THR A 61 -5.19 16.16 34.27
C THR A 61 -5.75 15.77 35.63
N GLY A 62 -4.89 15.71 36.63
CA GLY A 62 -5.28 15.31 37.97
C GLY A 62 -5.38 13.81 38.22
N ALA A 63 -5.19 12.96 37.23
CA ALA A 63 -5.07 11.52 37.43
C ALA A 63 -3.67 11.14 37.91
N SER A 64 -3.57 10.20 38.83
CA SER A 64 -2.31 9.63 39.34
C SER A 64 -2.06 8.24 38.75
N THR A 65 -3.10 7.46 38.57
CA THR A 65 -3.06 6.08 38.08
C THR A 65 -4.29 5.78 37.22
N TYR A 66 -4.26 4.63 36.53
CA TYR A 66 -5.33 4.16 35.65
C TYR A 66 -5.65 2.69 35.95
N ASP A 67 -6.94 2.35 35.99
CA ASP A 67 -7.37 0.96 35.90
C ASP A 67 -7.80 0.65 34.49
N VAL A 68 -7.32 -0.47 33.91
CA VAL A 68 -7.58 -0.89 32.54
C VAL A 68 -8.57 -2.03 32.54
N TYR A 69 -9.65 -1.87 31.80
CA TYR A 69 -10.70 -2.86 31.60
C TYR A 69 -10.66 -3.41 30.17
N LEU A 70 -10.68 -4.73 30.05
CA LEU A 70 -10.73 -5.44 28.79
C LEU A 70 -11.54 -6.72 28.95
N GLY A 71 -12.39 -7.02 27.98
CA GLY A 71 -13.19 -8.25 27.97
C GLY A 71 -13.79 -8.53 26.61
N THR A 72 -14.48 -9.66 26.46
CA THR A 72 -15.14 -10.08 25.22
C THR A 72 -16.62 -9.70 25.17
N SER A 73 -17.10 -9.00 26.16
CA SER A 73 -18.46 -8.42 26.22
C SER A 73 -18.37 -6.92 26.41
N SER A 74 -19.35 -6.18 25.93
CA SER A 74 -19.46 -4.73 26.12
C SER A 74 -19.46 -4.38 27.61
N SER A 75 -18.84 -3.27 27.96
CA SER A 75 -18.68 -2.75 29.30
C SER A 75 -18.08 -3.77 30.31
N PRO A 76 -16.86 -4.28 30.04
CA PRO A 76 -16.23 -5.24 30.90
C PRO A 76 -16.12 -4.71 32.35
N THR A 77 -16.51 -5.51 33.34
CA THR A 77 -16.57 -5.11 34.74
C THR A 77 -15.33 -5.51 35.53
N THR A 78 -14.47 -6.36 34.98
CA THR A 78 -13.24 -6.81 35.62
C THR A 78 -12.04 -6.09 35.02
N ALA A 79 -11.26 -5.40 35.84
CA ALA A 79 -10.02 -4.79 35.43
C ALA A 79 -8.94 -5.86 35.12
N ILE A 80 -8.26 -5.75 33.99
CA ILE A 80 -7.09 -6.58 33.68
C ILE A 80 -5.79 -6.04 34.31
N ALA A 81 -5.79 -4.76 34.67
CA ALA A 81 -4.72 -4.11 35.43
C ALA A 81 -5.28 -2.97 36.26
N THR A 82 -4.70 -2.75 37.45
CA THR A 82 -5.06 -1.67 38.36
C THR A 82 -3.84 -0.84 38.73
N ALA A 83 -4.04 0.43 39.03
CA ALA A 83 -3.02 1.38 39.48
C ALA A 83 -1.83 1.48 38.44
N VAL A 84 -2.12 1.42 37.14
CA VAL A 84 -1.12 1.56 36.08
C VAL A 84 -0.59 2.99 36.10
N ASN A 85 0.73 3.13 36.17
CA ASN A 85 1.42 4.41 36.01
C ASN A 85 1.70 4.64 34.53
N GLY A 86 1.33 5.82 34.01
CA GLY A 86 1.49 6.15 32.60
C GLY A 86 0.24 5.91 31.76
N THR A 87 0.39 5.99 30.44
CA THR A 87 -0.72 6.01 29.47
C THR A 87 -0.71 4.83 28.51
N THR A 88 0.01 3.76 28.86
CA THR A 88 0.09 2.53 28.06
C THR A 88 0.07 1.29 28.98
N TYR A 89 -0.52 0.21 28.48
CA TYR A 89 -0.47 -1.10 29.11
C TYR A 89 -0.43 -2.19 28.05
N THR A 90 0.48 -3.13 28.17
CA THR A 90 0.55 -4.28 27.26
C THR A 90 -0.14 -5.49 27.89
N HIS A 91 -1.11 -6.06 27.17
CA HIS A 91 -1.85 -7.24 27.59
C HIS A 91 -1.72 -8.36 26.57
N THR A 92 -1.60 -9.60 27.06
CA THR A 92 -1.60 -10.79 26.21
C THR A 92 -3.00 -11.40 26.17
N ILE A 93 -3.62 -11.37 24.99
CA ILE A 93 -4.92 -12.01 24.75
C ILE A 93 -4.74 -13.45 24.29
N PRO A 94 -5.77 -14.33 24.44
CA PRO A 94 -5.78 -15.66 23.84
C PRO A 94 -5.57 -15.63 22.31
N SER A 95 -4.93 -16.66 21.77
CA SER A 95 -4.64 -16.79 20.32
C SER A 95 -5.84 -17.23 19.48
N THR A 96 -7.05 -17.25 20.03
CA THR A 96 -8.28 -17.59 19.30
C THR A 96 -8.68 -16.43 18.41
N PRO A 97 -8.69 -16.60 17.05
CA PRO A 97 -9.00 -15.54 16.13
C PRO A 97 -10.49 -15.20 16.10
N ASN A 98 -10.80 -14.04 15.50
CA ASN A 98 -12.16 -13.51 15.32
C ASN A 98 -12.90 -13.21 16.63
N ILE A 99 -12.17 -13.01 17.72
CA ILE A 99 -12.71 -12.54 18.98
C ILE A 99 -12.63 -11.01 19.01
N THR A 100 -13.78 -10.37 19.25
CA THR A 100 -13.87 -8.93 19.48
C THR A 100 -13.70 -8.64 20.96
N TYR A 101 -12.81 -7.74 21.26
CA TYR A 101 -12.52 -7.24 22.59
C TYR A 101 -13.08 -5.84 22.77
N TYR A 102 -13.60 -5.56 23.96
CA TYR A 102 -14.13 -4.27 24.41
C TYR A 102 -13.22 -3.74 25.50
N TRP A 103 -12.81 -2.48 25.46
CA TRP A 103 -11.91 -1.95 26.45
C TRP A 103 -12.08 -0.45 26.70
N TYR A 104 -11.77 -0.04 27.93
CA TYR A 104 -11.73 1.35 28.37
C TYR A 104 -10.83 1.49 29.59
N VAL A 105 -10.61 2.72 30.06
CA VAL A 105 -9.72 3.04 31.18
C VAL A 105 -10.45 3.92 32.20
N ILE A 106 -10.22 3.68 33.46
CA ILE A 106 -10.72 4.53 34.58
C ILE A 106 -9.52 5.24 35.20
N PRO A 107 -9.35 6.56 35.00
CA PRO A 107 -8.37 7.37 35.73
C PRO A 107 -8.72 7.48 37.23
N LYS A 108 -7.69 7.51 38.09
CA LYS A 108 -7.82 7.62 39.56
C LYS A 108 -6.86 8.63 40.15
N ASN A 109 -7.25 9.22 41.27
CA ASN A 109 -6.39 10.03 42.12
C ASN A 109 -6.78 9.84 43.60
N THR A 110 -6.27 10.69 44.50
CA THR A 110 -6.56 10.65 45.94
C THR A 110 -8.02 11.00 46.29
N ALA A 111 -8.77 11.65 45.39
CA ALA A 111 -10.21 11.90 45.58
C ALA A 111 -11.07 10.70 45.16
N GLY A 112 -10.54 9.78 44.34
CA GLY A 112 -11.25 8.59 43.91
C GLY A 112 -11.08 8.29 42.42
N ALA A 113 -11.96 7.47 41.89
CA ALA A 113 -12.01 7.04 40.49
C ALA A 113 -12.95 7.92 39.67
N ALA A 114 -12.59 8.15 38.40
CA ALA A 114 -13.47 8.78 37.40
C ALA A 114 -14.76 7.94 37.22
N THR A 115 -15.87 8.63 36.97
CA THR A 115 -17.19 7.98 36.80
C THR A 115 -17.59 7.95 35.32
N SER A 116 -18.40 6.95 34.94
CA SER A 116 -19.01 6.84 33.60
C SER A 116 -18.02 6.66 32.44
N CYS A 117 -16.79 6.20 32.71
CA CYS A 117 -15.76 6.04 31.67
C CYS A 117 -16.02 4.85 30.71
N SER A 118 -16.93 3.95 31.04
CA SER A 118 -17.40 2.93 30.09
C SER A 118 -18.00 3.56 28.81
N ALA A 119 -18.47 4.81 28.86
CA ALA A 119 -18.91 5.54 27.66
C ALA A 119 -17.78 5.82 26.65
N THR A 120 -16.50 5.74 27.04
CA THR A 120 -15.34 5.89 26.16
C THR A 120 -14.86 4.56 25.56
N GLU A 121 -15.58 3.45 25.81
CA GLU A 121 -15.25 2.10 25.34
C GLU A 121 -14.93 2.07 23.85
N ARG A 122 -13.93 1.29 23.50
CA ARG A 122 -13.55 0.99 22.10
C ARG A 122 -13.40 -0.51 21.93
N THR A 123 -13.51 -0.94 20.67
CA THR A 123 -13.39 -2.36 20.32
C THR A 123 -12.20 -2.58 19.39
N PHE A 124 -11.62 -3.77 19.50
CA PHE A 124 -10.73 -4.32 18.46
C PHE A 124 -11.02 -5.81 18.32
N THR A 125 -10.69 -6.36 17.14
CA THR A 125 -10.84 -7.80 16.88
C THR A 125 -9.45 -8.40 16.64
N TYR A 126 -9.13 -9.49 17.34
CA TYR A 126 -7.92 -10.27 17.05
C TYR A 126 -8.16 -11.13 15.82
N ILE A 127 -7.25 -11.03 14.86
CA ILE A 127 -7.27 -11.85 13.65
C ILE A 127 -5.91 -12.51 13.42
N VAL A 128 -5.92 -13.70 12.83
CA VAL A 128 -4.71 -14.34 12.32
C VAL A 128 -4.59 -13.97 10.85
N ILE A 129 -3.45 -13.39 10.47
CA ILE A 129 -3.13 -13.16 9.08
C ILE A 129 -2.50 -14.41 8.49
N ASN A 130 -3.17 -15.01 7.52
CA ASN A 130 -2.66 -16.12 6.74
C ASN A 130 -1.98 -15.54 5.48
N ALA A 131 -0.76 -15.05 5.62
CA ALA A 131 0.00 -14.61 4.45
C ALA A 131 0.20 -15.79 3.49
N PRO A 132 0.05 -15.59 2.17
CA PRO A 132 0.32 -16.65 1.20
C PRO A 132 1.79 -17.05 1.24
N ALA A 133 2.05 -18.33 0.88
CA ALA A 133 3.42 -18.82 0.79
C ALA A 133 4.21 -17.99 -0.23
N SER A 134 5.44 -17.59 0.14
CA SER A 134 6.34 -16.90 -0.79
C SER A 134 6.58 -17.75 -2.04
N LEU A 135 6.53 -17.13 -3.21
CA LEU A 135 6.91 -17.76 -4.48
C LEU A 135 8.43 -17.67 -4.75
N GLY A 136 9.17 -17.15 -3.79
CA GLY A 136 10.60 -16.88 -3.92
C GLY A 136 10.84 -15.64 -4.80
N TYR A 137 11.06 -15.86 -6.10
CA TYR A 137 11.22 -14.80 -7.08
C TYR A 137 9.96 -14.71 -7.95
N TYR A 138 9.34 -13.51 -8.04
CA TYR A 138 8.14 -13.31 -8.83
C TYR A 138 8.47 -13.16 -10.31
N VAL A 139 7.76 -13.91 -11.16
CA VAL A 139 7.71 -13.68 -12.62
C VAL A 139 6.24 -13.50 -12.99
N VAL A 140 5.81 -12.26 -13.04
CA VAL A 140 4.43 -11.86 -13.25
C VAL A 140 4.18 -11.60 -14.74
N GLY A 141 3.02 -12.02 -15.26
CA GLY A 141 2.60 -11.68 -16.61
C GLY A 141 1.15 -11.28 -16.66
N TYR A 142 0.87 -10.08 -17.15
CA TYR A 142 -0.50 -9.63 -17.37
C TYR A 142 -1.10 -10.27 -18.62
N PHE A 143 -2.38 -10.60 -18.56
CA PHE A 143 -3.15 -11.09 -19.71
C PHE A 143 -4.47 -10.31 -19.84
N PRO A 144 -4.53 -9.33 -20.76
CA PRO A 144 -5.73 -8.54 -21.00
C PRO A 144 -6.89 -9.34 -21.60
N SER A 145 -8.09 -9.10 -21.13
CA SER A 145 -9.33 -9.75 -21.57
C SER A 145 -9.62 -9.62 -23.06
N TYR A 146 -9.12 -8.55 -23.69
CA TYR A 146 -9.29 -8.26 -25.11
C TYR A 146 -8.26 -8.94 -26.03
N ARG A 147 -7.39 -9.80 -25.50
CA ARG A 147 -6.38 -10.55 -26.26
C ARG A 147 -6.81 -11.99 -26.53
N SER A 148 -6.41 -12.53 -27.67
CA SER A 148 -6.63 -13.93 -28.03
C SER A 148 -5.74 -14.85 -27.17
N LEU A 149 -6.36 -15.74 -26.41
CA LEU A 149 -5.66 -16.73 -25.58
C LEU A 149 -4.96 -17.81 -26.43
N ALA A 150 -5.46 -18.08 -27.63
CA ALA A 150 -4.89 -19.05 -28.57
C ALA A 150 -3.50 -18.61 -29.08
N ASP A 151 -3.28 -17.30 -29.18
CA ASP A 151 -2.02 -16.74 -29.69
C ASP A 151 -0.88 -16.75 -28.63
N VAL A 152 -1.14 -17.18 -27.42
CA VAL A 152 -0.15 -17.25 -26.35
C VAL A 152 0.09 -18.73 -25.98
N PRO A 153 1.23 -19.31 -26.38
CA PRO A 153 1.54 -20.73 -26.14
C PRO A 153 1.66 -21.04 -24.64
N ASP A 154 1.40 -22.29 -24.25
CA ASP A 154 1.44 -22.73 -22.86
C ASP A 154 2.79 -22.50 -22.18
N ILE A 155 3.89 -22.60 -22.95
CA ILE A 155 5.23 -22.29 -22.44
C ILE A 155 5.33 -20.88 -21.83
N LYS A 156 4.59 -19.89 -22.36
CA LYS A 156 4.54 -18.54 -21.80
C LYS A 156 3.84 -18.49 -20.44
N PHE A 157 2.88 -19.38 -20.18
CA PHE A 157 2.25 -19.52 -18.88
C PHE A 157 3.16 -20.22 -17.87
N ARG A 158 3.94 -21.27 -18.31
CA ARG A 158 4.94 -21.91 -17.44
C ARG A 158 6.10 -20.98 -17.05
N MET A 159 6.49 -20.08 -17.95
CA MET A 159 7.50 -19.03 -17.67
C MET A 159 7.12 -18.12 -16.52
N THR A 160 5.83 -17.88 -16.27
CA THR A 160 5.35 -17.05 -15.14
C THR A 160 4.95 -17.91 -13.96
N ASN A 161 5.12 -17.41 -12.73
CA ASN A 161 4.52 -18.02 -11.54
C ASN A 161 3.27 -17.26 -11.08
N VAL A 162 3.02 -16.06 -11.64
CA VAL A 162 1.80 -15.29 -11.44
C VAL A 162 1.29 -14.80 -12.79
N VAL A 163 0.01 -14.98 -13.03
CA VAL A 163 -0.75 -14.38 -14.15
C VAL A 163 -1.77 -13.43 -13.56
N VAL A 164 -1.85 -12.21 -14.08
CA VAL A 164 -2.90 -11.24 -13.72
C VAL A 164 -3.88 -11.14 -14.89
N TYR A 165 -5.14 -11.49 -14.67
CA TYR A 165 -6.20 -11.27 -15.65
C TYR A 165 -6.64 -9.80 -15.64
N SER A 166 -6.48 -9.09 -16.73
CA SER A 166 -6.66 -7.64 -16.82
C SER A 166 -7.86 -7.28 -17.71
N PHE A 167 -8.81 -6.46 -17.31
CA PHE A 167 -9.09 -5.93 -15.99
C PHE A 167 -10.59 -5.97 -15.71
N TYR A 168 -10.96 -6.18 -14.46
CA TYR A 168 -12.25 -5.76 -13.94
C TYR A 168 -12.19 -4.26 -13.59
N GLN A 169 -13.33 -3.59 -13.54
CA GLN A 169 -13.41 -2.13 -13.31
C GLN A 169 -14.48 -1.82 -12.25
N VAL A 170 -14.59 -0.53 -11.89
CA VAL A 170 -15.61 -0.04 -10.97
C VAL A 170 -16.57 0.88 -11.74
N ASN A 171 -17.87 0.64 -11.64
CA ASN A 171 -18.89 1.49 -12.26
C ASN A 171 -19.30 2.67 -11.35
N ALA A 172 -20.21 3.52 -11.84
CA ALA A 172 -20.70 4.69 -11.12
C ALA A 172 -21.39 4.37 -9.79
N SER A 173 -21.93 3.17 -9.62
CA SER A 173 -22.52 2.70 -8.35
C SER A 173 -21.48 2.16 -7.36
N GLY A 174 -20.19 2.17 -7.70
CA GLY A 174 -19.12 1.57 -6.90
C GLY A 174 -19.08 0.04 -6.95
N SER A 175 -19.76 -0.57 -7.92
CA SER A 175 -19.79 -2.03 -8.09
C SER A 175 -18.66 -2.51 -8.99
N LEU A 176 -18.13 -3.71 -8.67
CA LEU A 176 -17.15 -4.40 -9.49
C LEU A 176 -17.81 -4.92 -10.78
N VAL A 177 -17.20 -4.62 -11.93
CA VAL A 177 -17.73 -4.96 -13.26
C VAL A 177 -16.70 -5.76 -14.05
N ALA A 178 -17.14 -6.90 -14.58
CA ALA A 178 -16.36 -7.69 -15.52
C ALA A 178 -16.27 -7.01 -16.90
N PRO A 179 -15.26 -7.32 -17.73
CA PRO A 179 -15.24 -6.93 -19.14
C PRO A 179 -16.51 -7.35 -19.85
N SER A 180 -17.15 -6.43 -20.57
CA SER A 180 -18.46 -6.67 -21.20
C SER A 180 -18.42 -7.67 -22.35
N SER A 181 -17.31 -7.72 -23.09
CA SER A 181 -17.13 -8.60 -24.26
C SER A 181 -15.68 -9.10 -24.32
N PRO A 182 -15.26 -9.96 -23.40
CA PRO A 182 -13.88 -10.43 -23.39
C PRO A 182 -13.60 -11.37 -24.55
N VAL A 183 -12.49 -11.18 -25.27
CA VAL A 183 -11.97 -12.14 -26.26
C VAL A 183 -11.49 -13.41 -25.54
N ALA A 184 -10.89 -13.25 -24.35
CA ALA A 184 -10.57 -14.34 -23.45
C ALA A 184 -11.29 -14.14 -22.09
N SER A 185 -12.13 -15.09 -21.70
CA SER A 185 -12.83 -15.04 -20.42
C SER A 185 -11.88 -15.30 -19.25
N LEU A 186 -12.22 -14.76 -18.06
CA LEU A 186 -11.47 -15.04 -16.82
C LEU A 186 -11.32 -16.54 -16.57
N THR A 187 -12.40 -17.30 -16.74
CA THR A 187 -12.40 -18.76 -16.54
C THR A 187 -11.41 -19.47 -17.48
N ALA A 188 -11.36 -19.08 -18.77
CA ALA A 188 -10.46 -19.69 -19.73
C ALA A 188 -8.99 -19.38 -19.39
N VAL A 189 -8.66 -18.11 -19.06
CA VAL A 189 -7.31 -17.71 -18.65
C VAL A 189 -6.92 -18.37 -17.33
N ALA A 190 -7.84 -18.44 -16.37
CA ALA A 190 -7.58 -19.11 -15.08
C ALA A 190 -7.30 -20.61 -15.25
N THR A 191 -8.06 -21.29 -16.08
CA THR A 191 -7.82 -22.70 -16.40
C THR A 191 -6.43 -22.88 -17.02
N LYS A 192 -6.07 -22.06 -18.02
CA LYS A 192 -4.76 -22.14 -18.69
C LYS A 192 -3.61 -21.80 -17.73
N ALA A 193 -3.76 -20.81 -16.86
CA ALA A 193 -2.75 -20.47 -15.86
C ALA A 193 -2.54 -21.63 -14.87
N LYS A 194 -3.61 -22.19 -14.31
CA LYS A 194 -3.56 -23.29 -13.35
C LYS A 194 -2.96 -24.57 -13.94
N SER A 195 -3.34 -24.94 -15.17
CA SER A 195 -2.78 -26.12 -15.86
C SER A 195 -1.29 -25.99 -16.18
N ASN A 196 -0.76 -24.77 -16.12
CA ASN A 196 0.67 -24.47 -16.29
C ASN A 196 1.36 -24.04 -14.96
N ASN A 197 0.79 -24.43 -13.80
CA ASN A 197 1.33 -24.17 -12.46
C ASN A 197 1.54 -22.70 -12.11
N ALA A 198 0.82 -21.79 -12.75
CA ALA A 198 0.84 -20.37 -12.40
C ALA A 198 -0.32 -19.99 -11.48
N LYS A 199 -0.05 -19.14 -10.51
CA LYS A 199 -1.10 -18.45 -9.73
C LYS A 199 -1.85 -17.50 -10.64
N ILE A 200 -3.16 -17.36 -10.43
CA ILE A 200 -4.00 -16.43 -11.19
C ILE A 200 -4.62 -15.40 -10.25
N LEU A 201 -4.41 -14.13 -10.52
CA LEU A 201 -4.95 -13.00 -9.78
C LEU A 201 -5.99 -12.26 -10.63
N LEU A 202 -6.99 -11.70 -9.96
CA LEU A 202 -7.93 -10.78 -10.56
C LEU A 202 -7.31 -9.38 -10.61
N GLY A 203 -7.02 -8.88 -11.78
CA GLY A 203 -6.60 -7.50 -11.98
C GLY A 203 -7.81 -6.57 -11.97
N ILE A 204 -7.72 -5.48 -11.21
CA ILE A 204 -8.77 -4.46 -11.08
C ILE A 204 -8.14 -3.10 -11.31
N ASN A 205 -8.64 -2.36 -12.32
CA ASN A 205 -8.16 -1.02 -12.59
C ASN A 205 -9.29 0.03 -12.60
N ASP A 206 -8.91 1.29 -12.68
CA ASP A 206 -9.84 2.40 -12.74
C ASP A 206 -10.40 2.67 -14.16
N GLY A 207 -9.89 1.97 -15.18
CA GLY A 207 -10.36 2.09 -16.55
C GLY A 207 -10.07 3.47 -17.18
N SER A 208 -10.86 3.83 -18.18
CA SER A 208 -10.78 5.11 -18.91
C SER A 208 -12.03 5.97 -18.67
N GLY A 209 -11.97 7.24 -19.01
CA GLY A 209 -13.08 8.17 -18.87
C GLY A 209 -13.52 8.33 -17.40
N ASP A 210 -14.79 8.05 -17.12
CA ASP A 210 -15.37 8.17 -15.77
C ASP A 210 -14.86 7.12 -14.78
N GLY A 211 -14.13 6.11 -15.23
CA GLY A 211 -13.63 5.03 -14.39
C GLY A 211 -12.76 5.51 -13.24
N LYS A 212 -11.90 6.51 -13.48
CA LYS A 212 -11.06 7.16 -12.44
C LYS A 212 -11.91 7.76 -11.33
N THR A 213 -12.96 8.49 -11.70
CA THR A 213 -13.91 9.10 -10.77
C THR A 213 -14.69 8.03 -10.01
N ASN A 214 -15.14 6.99 -10.68
CA ASN A 214 -15.88 5.88 -10.07
C ASN A 214 -15.03 5.15 -9.03
N PHE A 215 -13.78 4.84 -9.36
CA PHE A 215 -12.87 4.17 -8.43
C PHE A 215 -12.59 5.02 -7.20
N LYS A 216 -12.31 6.32 -7.39
CA LYS A 216 -12.11 7.29 -6.32
C LYS A 216 -13.35 7.40 -5.42
N ASN A 217 -14.55 7.54 -6.00
CA ASN A 217 -15.79 7.65 -5.25
C ASN A 217 -16.07 6.38 -4.42
N MET A 218 -15.87 5.20 -5.01
CA MET A 218 -15.99 3.92 -4.30
C MET A 218 -15.03 3.86 -3.10
N ALA A 219 -13.78 4.24 -3.30
CA ALA A 219 -12.76 4.18 -2.25
C ALA A 219 -12.96 5.24 -1.15
N SER A 220 -13.66 6.34 -1.43
CA SER A 220 -13.79 7.49 -0.53
C SER A 220 -14.56 7.20 0.77
N THR A 221 -15.47 6.22 0.77
CA THR A 221 -16.29 5.87 1.93
C THR A 221 -16.03 4.45 2.40
N GLN A 222 -16.15 4.22 3.71
CA GLN A 222 -16.03 2.88 4.26
C GLN A 222 -17.07 1.92 3.70
N SER A 223 -18.31 2.36 3.53
CA SER A 223 -19.39 1.53 2.95
C SER A 223 -19.09 1.15 1.50
N GLY A 224 -18.55 2.08 0.69
CA GLY A 224 -18.13 1.82 -0.69
C GLY A 224 -17.03 0.76 -0.73
N ARG A 225 -15.98 0.92 0.05
CA ARG A 225 -14.87 -0.05 0.14
C ARG A 225 -15.36 -1.43 0.62
N THR A 226 -16.18 -1.47 1.68
CA THR A 226 -16.72 -2.73 2.21
C THR A 226 -17.56 -3.49 1.17
N ASN A 227 -18.45 -2.78 0.45
CA ASN A 227 -19.26 -3.38 -0.60
C ASN A 227 -18.41 -3.89 -1.78
N PHE A 228 -17.45 -3.09 -2.20
CA PHE A 228 -16.51 -3.45 -3.26
C PHE A 228 -15.69 -4.70 -2.88
N ILE A 229 -15.08 -4.72 -1.70
CA ILE A 229 -14.28 -5.86 -1.20
C ILE A 229 -15.13 -7.13 -1.14
N LYS A 230 -16.37 -7.04 -0.70
CA LYS A 230 -17.30 -8.19 -0.70
C LYS A 230 -17.50 -8.76 -2.11
N GLN A 231 -17.65 -7.90 -3.12
CA GLN A 231 -17.81 -8.34 -4.51
C GLN A 231 -16.52 -8.96 -5.06
N VAL A 232 -15.36 -8.36 -4.76
CA VAL A 232 -14.05 -8.91 -5.12
C VAL A 232 -13.87 -10.31 -4.54
N MET A 233 -14.12 -10.48 -3.24
CA MET A 233 -14.01 -11.78 -2.57
C MET A 233 -14.96 -12.83 -3.16
N ASN A 234 -16.16 -12.43 -3.58
CA ASN A 234 -17.09 -13.34 -4.26
C ASN A 234 -16.51 -13.85 -5.60
N VAL A 235 -15.88 -12.97 -6.40
CA VAL A 235 -15.24 -13.38 -7.66
C VAL A 235 -14.04 -14.28 -7.38
N VAL A 236 -13.16 -13.90 -6.44
CA VAL A 236 -11.99 -14.69 -6.06
C VAL A 236 -12.37 -16.11 -5.66
N ARG A 237 -13.39 -16.27 -4.83
CA ARG A 237 -13.88 -17.58 -4.36
C ARG A 237 -14.58 -18.38 -5.46
N SER A 238 -15.53 -17.77 -6.16
CA SER A 238 -16.33 -18.46 -7.18
C SER A 238 -15.51 -18.92 -8.38
N GLN A 239 -14.48 -18.17 -8.76
CA GLN A 239 -13.54 -18.50 -9.84
C GLN A 239 -12.29 -19.25 -9.34
N GLN A 240 -12.24 -19.52 -8.03
CA GLN A 240 -11.08 -20.19 -7.40
C GLN A 240 -9.73 -19.54 -7.78
N LEU A 241 -9.68 -18.20 -7.71
CA LEU A 241 -8.48 -17.44 -7.99
C LEU A 241 -7.51 -17.52 -6.80
N HIS A 242 -6.29 -17.08 -7.00
CA HIS A 242 -5.25 -17.09 -5.96
C HIS A 242 -5.05 -15.72 -5.31
N GLY A 243 -5.76 -14.69 -5.77
CA GLY A 243 -5.64 -13.34 -5.21
C GLY A 243 -6.12 -12.25 -6.14
N VAL A 244 -5.68 -11.04 -5.82
CA VAL A 244 -6.08 -9.79 -6.46
C VAL A 244 -4.85 -8.94 -6.75
N ASP A 245 -4.89 -8.23 -7.86
CA ASP A 245 -3.97 -7.15 -8.23
C ASP A 245 -4.76 -5.85 -8.37
N VAL A 246 -4.34 -4.79 -7.68
CA VAL A 246 -4.99 -3.47 -7.73
C VAL A 246 -4.12 -2.52 -8.54
N ASP A 247 -4.67 -2.05 -9.65
CA ASP A 247 -4.01 -1.18 -10.62
C ASP A 247 -4.77 0.14 -10.77
N TRP A 248 -4.76 0.97 -9.71
CA TRP A 248 -5.36 2.30 -9.74
C TRP A 248 -4.37 3.32 -10.28
N GLU A 249 -4.67 3.90 -11.47
CA GLU A 249 -3.78 4.83 -12.18
C GLU A 249 -4.33 6.27 -12.21
N PHE A 250 -4.17 7.09 -11.19
CA PHE A 250 -3.39 6.86 -9.96
C PHE A 250 -4.08 7.54 -8.78
N PRO A 251 -3.93 7.07 -7.54
CA PRO A 251 -4.23 7.87 -6.37
C PRO A 251 -3.26 9.06 -6.29
N SER A 252 -3.65 10.12 -5.57
CA SER A 252 -2.85 11.34 -5.44
C SER A 252 -2.98 11.97 -4.07
N THR A 253 -1.88 12.55 -3.57
CA THR A 253 -1.91 13.37 -2.34
C THR A 253 -2.61 14.70 -2.56
N SER A 254 -2.70 15.17 -3.82
CA SER A 254 -3.32 16.46 -4.14
C SER A 254 -4.84 16.48 -3.95
N ASP A 255 -5.48 15.33 -3.91
CA ASP A 255 -6.93 15.18 -3.76
C ASP A 255 -7.36 14.26 -2.62
N GLY A 256 -6.41 13.82 -1.78
CA GLY A 256 -6.63 12.97 -0.62
C GLY A 256 -6.92 11.50 -0.95
N SER A 257 -6.83 11.10 -2.22
CA SER A 257 -7.08 9.72 -2.63
C SER A 257 -5.97 8.75 -2.20
N ASP A 258 -4.79 9.24 -1.83
CA ASP A 258 -3.72 8.49 -1.17
C ASP A 258 -4.17 7.86 0.16
N ILE A 259 -4.97 8.60 0.95
CA ILE A 259 -5.50 8.13 2.24
C ILE A 259 -6.55 7.03 2.00
N THR A 260 -7.47 7.27 1.06
CA THR A 260 -8.55 6.31 0.78
C THR A 260 -8.05 5.06 0.06
N PHE A 261 -7.02 5.20 -0.79
CA PHE A 261 -6.29 4.06 -1.36
C PHE A 261 -5.63 3.22 -0.27
N THR A 262 -4.91 3.86 0.65
CA THR A 262 -4.28 3.17 1.79
C THR A 262 -5.32 2.40 2.60
N SER A 263 -6.48 3.00 2.89
CA SER A 263 -7.59 2.33 3.60
C SER A 263 -8.13 1.14 2.82
N LEU A 264 -8.37 1.31 1.51
CA LEU A 264 -8.86 0.24 0.62
C LEU A 264 -7.89 -0.96 0.61
N ILE A 265 -6.60 -0.71 0.44
CA ILE A 265 -5.58 -1.77 0.38
C ILE A 265 -5.48 -2.53 1.72
N LYS A 266 -5.51 -1.83 2.85
CA LYS A 266 -5.49 -2.46 4.16
C LYS A 266 -6.73 -3.31 4.42
N GLU A 267 -7.93 -2.77 4.13
CA GLU A 267 -9.20 -3.50 4.29
C GLU A 267 -9.30 -4.72 3.35
N LEU A 268 -8.81 -4.58 2.11
CA LEU A 268 -8.74 -5.68 1.15
C LEU A 268 -7.74 -6.76 1.59
N SER A 269 -6.56 -6.36 2.05
CA SER A 269 -5.56 -7.27 2.63
C SER A 269 -6.13 -8.05 3.81
N ASP A 270 -6.80 -7.37 4.75
CA ASP A 270 -7.45 -8.02 5.89
C ASP A 270 -8.46 -9.09 5.45
N SER A 271 -9.19 -8.83 4.36
CA SER A 271 -10.15 -9.79 3.82
C SER A 271 -9.49 -10.98 3.11
N LEU A 272 -8.46 -10.71 2.32
CA LEU A 272 -7.72 -11.73 1.56
C LEU A 272 -6.91 -12.65 2.47
N HIS A 273 -6.19 -12.09 3.43
CA HIS A 273 -5.29 -12.86 4.30
C HIS A 273 -6.01 -13.52 5.48
N ARG A 274 -7.18 -13.04 5.86
CA ARG A 274 -8.01 -13.68 6.92
C ARG A 274 -8.72 -14.93 6.42
N ASP A 275 -9.19 -14.91 5.18
CA ASP A 275 -10.05 -15.98 4.64
C ASP A 275 -9.24 -17.21 4.24
N ALA A 276 -8.24 -17.10 3.39
CA ALA A 276 -7.52 -18.24 2.83
C ALA A 276 -6.18 -17.89 2.19
N ALA A 277 -5.33 -17.11 2.74
CA ALA A 277 -3.98 -16.86 2.23
C ALA A 277 -3.94 -16.50 0.72
N TYR A 278 -4.84 -15.61 0.27
CA TYR A 278 -4.85 -15.08 -1.09
C TYR A 278 -3.79 -13.99 -1.27
N TYR A 279 -3.15 -13.94 -2.43
CA TYR A 279 -2.19 -12.89 -2.75
C TYR A 279 -2.87 -11.54 -2.97
N LEU A 280 -2.22 -10.46 -2.50
CA LEU A 280 -2.53 -9.08 -2.84
C LEU A 280 -1.32 -8.43 -3.50
N SER A 281 -1.47 -7.95 -4.72
CA SER A 281 -0.47 -7.11 -5.37
C SER A 281 -1.05 -5.75 -5.75
N CYS A 282 -0.16 -4.79 -5.97
CA CYS A 282 -0.52 -3.47 -6.49
C CYS A 282 0.42 -3.09 -7.61
N ALA A 283 -0.10 -2.56 -8.71
CA ALA A 283 0.70 -1.82 -9.66
C ALA A 283 0.99 -0.42 -9.13
N VAL A 284 2.22 0.04 -9.29
CA VAL A 284 2.67 1.35 -8.81
C VAL A 284 3.46 2.09 -9.87
N THR A 285 3.39 3.41 -9.82
CA THR A 285 4.12 4.28 -10.74
C THR A 285 5.62 4.00 -10.74
N ALA A 286 6.29 4.37 -11.83
CA ALA A 286 7.75 4.31 -11.95
C ALA A 286 8.53 5.01 -10.82
N GLY A 287 7.93 6.00 -10.16
CA GLY A 287 8.58 6.74 -9.08
C GLY A 287 9.58 7.81 -9.53
N LYS A 288 9.79 7.98 -10.84
CA LYS A 288 10.77 8.90 -11.41
C LYS A 288 10.47 10.37 -11.14
N TYR A 289 9.21 10.77 -11.32
CA TYR A 289 8.80 12.17 -11.22
C TYR A 289 8.19 12.48 -9.87
N ALA A 290 8.71 13.51 -9.19
CA ALA A 290 8.15 14.00 -7.93
C ALA A 290 6.74 14.56 -8.12
N GLY A 291 5.88 14.39 -7.13
CA GLY A 291 4.52 14.93 -7.15
C GLY A 291 3.50 14.01 -6.48
N GLY A 292 2.27 14.48 -6.42
CA GLY A 292 1.21 13.83 -5.66
C GLY A 292 0.93 12.38 -6.04
N ILE A 293 1.08 12.01 -7.31
CA ILE A 293 0.90 10.64 -7.79
C ILE A 293 1.99 9.71 -7.24
N ARG A 294 3.26 10.11 -7.35
CA ARG A 294 4.38 9.34 -6.83
C ARG A 294 4.28 9.13 -5.33
N ASP A 295 3.92 10.19 -4.62
CA ASP A 295 3.94 10.24 -3.16
C ASP A 295 2.65 9.67 -2.54
N ALA A 296 1.65 9.30 -3.37
CA ALA A 296 0.38 8.71 -2.95
C ALA A 296 0.49 7.27 -2.41
N ILE A 297 1.52 6.54 -2.78
CA ILE A 297 1.75 5.19 -2.28
C ILE A 297 2.41 5.28 -0.91
N ARG A 298 1.62 5.15 0.15
CA ARG A 298 2.06 5.33 1.53
C ARG A 298 2.76 4.08 2.05
N ASN A 299 3.78 4.25 2.91
CA ASN A 299 4.58 3.13 3.42
C ASN A 299 3.74 2.15 4.27
N GLU A 300 2.61 2.60 4.81
CA GLU A 300 1.69 1.79 5.61
C GLU A 300 1.11 0.58 4.86
N ILE A 301 1.16 0.56 3.52
CA ILE A 301 0.71 -0.60 2.75
C ILE A 301 1.83 -1.62 2.47
N PHE A 302 3.10 -1.26 2.66
CA PHE A 302 4.21 -2.18 2.37
C PHE A 302 4.16 -3.48 3.20
N PRO A 303 3.78 -3.47 4.47
CA PRO A 303 3.64 -4.71 5.23
C PRO A 303 2.52 -5.62 4.74
N VAL A 304 1.41 -5.04 4.24
CA VAL A 304 0.15 -5.75 4.00
C VAL A 304 -0.06 -6.18 2.54
N VAL A 305 0.74 -5.66 1.60
CA VAL A 305 0.78 -6.09 0.19
C VAL A 305 1.88 -7.12 0.01
N ASP A 306 1.65 -8.18 -0.76
CA ASP A 306 2.62 -9.27 -0.96
C ASP A 306 3.71 -8.88 -1.95
N PHE A 307 3.37 -8.17 -3.02
CA PHE A 307 4.35 -7.62 -3.98
C PHE A 307 3.79 -6.44 -4.76
N PHE A 308 4.68 -5.60 -5.28
CA PHE A 308 4.38 -4.39 -6.04
C PHE A 308 4.93 -4.47 -7.46
N ASN A 309 4.05 -4.36 -8.45
CA ASN A 309 4.41 -4.29 -9.87
C ASN A 309 4.80 -2.85 -10.22
N ILE A 310 6.09 -2.57 -10.31
CA ILE A 310 6.62 -1.22 -10.59
C ILE A 310 6.58 -1.00 -12.11
N MET A 311 5.75 -0.06 -12.57
CA MET A 311 5.53 0.26 -13.98
C MET A 311 6.70 1.09 -14.55
N ALA A 312 7.86 0.46 -14.76
CA ALA A 312 9.09 1.08 -15.24
C ALA A 312 9.09 1.27 -16.79
N TYR A 313 8.03 1.89 -17.31
CA TYR A 313 7.82 2.16 -18.74
C TYR A 313 6.95 3.41 -18.93
N ASP A 314 6.69 3.74 -20.20
CA ASP A 314 5.92 4.91 -20.66
C ASP A 314 6.57 6.28 -20.35
N ASP A 315 7.87 6.31 -20.16
CA ASP A 315 8.66 7.54 -20.01
C ASP A 315 9.09 8.13 -21.36
N PHE A 316 8.19 8.19 -22.32
CA PHE A 316 8.49 8.75 -23.63
C PHE A 316 8.47 10.29 -23.62
N SER A 317 9.12 10.90 -24.66
CA SER A 317 9.12 12.34 -24.86
C SER A 317 8.19 12.74 -26.00
N THR A 318 7.47 13.85 -25.84
CA THR A 318 6.63 14.45 -26.90
C THR A 318 7.38 15.50 -27.73
N SER A 319 8.59 15.87 -27.30
CA SER A 319 9.47 16.84 -27.95
C SER A 319 10.94 16.39 -27.88
N THR A 320 11.80 17.00 -28.66
CA THR A 320 13.26 16.77 -28.61
C THR A 320 13.87 17.30 -27.32
N PRO A 321 14.90 16.64 -26.76
CA PRO A 321 15.46 15.38 -27.24
C PRO A 321 14.51 14.19 -26.99
N TYR A 322 14.33 13.37 -28.00
CA TYR A 322 13.53 12.16 -27.88
C TYR A 322 14.20 11.16 -26.97
N ARG A 323 13.40 10.42 -26.19
CA ARG A 323 13.92 9.39 -25.29
C ARG A 323 13.15 8.09 -25.41
N HIS A 324 13.83 7.03 -25.06
CA HIS A 324 13.27 5.69 -24.97
C HIS A 324 12.28 5.59 -23.81
N HIS A 325 11.07 5.03 -24.03
CA HIS A 325 10.02 4.98 -23.03
C HIS A 325 10.32 4.03 -21.86
N SER A 326 11.30 3.14 -21.99
CA SER A 326 11.66 2.16 -20.95
C SER A 326 13.11 1.70 -21.15
N ASP A 327 14.09 2.57 -20.99
CA ASP A 327 15.50 2.22 -21.08
C ASP A 327 16.01 1.55 -19.79
N TYR A 328 17.27 1.14 -19.77
CA TYR A 328 17.91 0.57 -18.58
C TYR A 328 18.05 1.59 -17.44
N THR A 329 18.28 2.85 -17.77
CA THR A 329 18.42 3.95 -16.81
C THR A 329 17.11 4.14 -16.04
N LEU A 330 15.97 4.11 -16.72
CA LEU A 330 14.67 4.19 -16.06
C LEU A 330 14.49 3.05 -15.04
N ALA A 331 14.82 1.81 -15.42
CA ALA A 331 14.72 0.67 -14.51
C ALA A 331 15.55 0.87 -13.23
N THR A 332 16.77 1.40 -13.37
CA THR A 332 17.65 1.72 -12.24
C THR A 332 17.06 2.82 -11.35
N VAL A 333 16.55 3.90 -11.95
CA VAL A 333 15.92 5.01 -11.24
C VAL A 333 14.70 4.54 -10.45
N CYS A 334 13.84 3.70 -11.07
CA CYS A 334 12.65 3.15 -10.43
C CYS A 334 13.00 2.30 -9.21
N LEU A 335 13.92 1.35 -9.36
CA LEU A 335 14.30 0.47 -8.25
C LEU A 335 14.99 1.28 -7.13
N ASN A 336 15.89 2.21 -7.47
CA ASN A 336 16.52 3.06 -6.47
C ASN A 336 15.48 3.89 -5.68
N TYR A 337 14.49 4.47 -6.36
CA TYR A 337 13.42 5.21 -5.68
C TYR A 337 12.65 4.31 -4.70
N TRP A 338 12.13 3.19 -5.18
CA TRP A 338 11.27 2.36 -4.34
C TRP A 338 12.03 1.65 -3.21
N LEU A 339 13.24 1.13 -3.49
CA LEU A 339 14.02 0.37 -2.52
C LEU A 339 14.78 1.27 -1.54
N THR A 340 15.43 2.34 -2.04
CA THR A 340 16.33 3.16 -1.22
C THR A 340 15.62 4.41 -0.66
N THR A 341 14.82 5.11 -1.48
CA THR A 341 14.16 6.34 -1.03
C THR A 341 12.89 6.06 -0.24
N ARG A 342 12.12 5.03 -0.64
CA ARG A 342 10.84 4.68 -0.01
C ARG A 342 10.96 3.50 0.95
N ASP A 343 12.10 2.87 1.04
CA ASP A 343 12.39 1.73 1.93
C ASP A 343 11.40 0.55 1.75
N MET A 344 10.97 0.34 0.48
CA MET A 344 10.15 -0.81 0.13
C MET A 344 10.97 -2.09 0.29
N PRO A 345 10.46 -3.14 0.96
CA PRO A 345 11.19 -4.40 1.07
C PRO A 345 11.54 -4.98 -0.31
N ALA A 346 12.81 -5.25 -0.56
CA ALA A 346 13.32 -5.70 -1.87
C ALA A 346 12.59 -6.95 -2.39
N ALA A 347 12.26 -7.90 -1.50
CA ALA A 347 11.52 -9.11 -1.86
C ALA A 347 10.10 -8.84 -2.40
N LYS A 348 9.56 -7.64 -2.18
CA LYS A 348 8.22 -7.23 -2.66
C LYS A 348 8.27 -6.39 -3.93
N ALA A 349 9.42 -5.89 -4.34
CA ALA A 349 9.58 -5.06 -5.53
C ALA A 349 9.68 -5.93 -6.79
N VAL A 350 8.78 -5.73 -7.76
CA VAL A 350 8.73 -6.46 -9.02
C VAL A 350 8.90 -5.47 -10.18
N LEU A 351 10.01 -5.57 -10.91
CA LEU A 351 10.35 -4.63 -11.98
C LEU A 351 9.52 -4.88 -13.24
N GLY A 352 8.79 -3.87 -13.70
CA GLY A 352 8.00 -3.91 -14.92
C GLY A 352 8.85 -3.84 -16.20
N LEU A 353 8.54 -4.72 -17.13
CA LEU A 353 9.14 -4.84 -18.46
C LEU A 353 8.04 -4.68 -19.51
N PRO A 354 8.17 -3.79 -20.52
CA PRO A 354 7.17 -3.66 -21.57
C PRO A 354 7.33 -4.72 -22.64
N GLY A 355 6.23 -5.33 -23.07
CA GLY A 355 6.13 -6.17 -24.28
C GLY A 355 5.80 -5.40 -25.55
N TYR A 356 6.03 -4.08 -25.58
CA TYR A 356 5.66 -3.17 -26.67
C TYR A 356 6.70 -2.07 -26.86
N GLY A 357 6.56 -1.38 -27.99
CA GLY A 357 7.32 -0.18 -28.28
C GLY A 357 6.44 1.04 -28.39
N ARG A 358 7.04 2.20 -28.15
CA ARG A 358 6.41 3.50 -28.20
C ARG A 358 7.28 4.51 -28.94
N PRO A 359 6.72 5.30 -29.89
CA PRO A 359 7.47 6.39 -30.49
C PRO A 359 7.66 7.55 -29.54
N SER A 360 8.66 8.39 -29.80
CA SER A 360 8.77 9.72 -29.19
C SER A 360 8.30 10.77 -30.21
N GLY A 361 7.70 11.84 -29.71
CA GLY A 361 7.16 12.92 -30.57
C GLY A 361 5.78 12.66 -31.17
N ILE A 362 5.31 11.42 -31.14
CA ILE A 362 3.97 11.02 -31.63
C ILE A 362 3.16 10.49 -30.46
N THR A 363 1.95 11.01 -30.27
CA THR A 363 1.12 10.69 -29.11
C THR A 363 -0.07 9.78 -29.42
N GLN A 364 -0.36 9.53 -30.69
CA GLN A 364 -1.48 8.70 -31.13
C GLN A 364 -1.29 7.24 -30.67
N SER A 365 -2.29 6.70 -29.98
CA SER A 365 -2.23 5.36 -29.40
C SER A 365 -2.04 4.24 -30.43
N ASN A 366 -2.54 4.44 -31.65
CA ASN A 366 -2.38 3.48 -32.76
C ASN A 366 -0.97 3.43 -33.37
N THR A 367 -0.04 4.27 -32.91
CA THR A 367 1.39 4.21 -33.25
C THR A 367 2.20 3.39 -32.24
N VAL A 368 1.60 2.99 -31.12
CA VAL A 368 2.18 2.06 -30.15
C VAL A 368 2.00 0.63 -30.68
N LEU A 369 3.08 -0.10 -30.83
CA LEU A 369 3.04 -1.44 -31.42
C LEU A 369 3.51 -2.50 -30.41
N SER A 370 2.84 -3.67 -30.44
CA SER A 370 3.35 -4.84 -29.73
C SER A 370 4.75 -5.22 -30.23
N TYR A 371 5.57 -5.78 -29.35
CA TYR A 371 6.90 -6.24 -29.72
C TYR A 371 6.86 -7.23 -30.91
N ARG A 372 5.91 -8.19 -30.90
CA ARG A 372 5.72 -9.10 -32.03
C ARG A 372 5.43 -8.37 -33.35
N SER A 373 4.65 -7.27 -33.27
CA SER A 373 4.36 -6.47 -34.49
C SER A 373 5.56 -5.66 -34.97
N ILE A 374 6.41 -5.19 -34.06
CA ILE A 374 7.67 -4.54 -34.44
C ILE A 374 8.58 -5.52 -35.13
N LEU A 375 8.73 -6.74 -34.64
CA LEU A 375 9.53 -7.78 -35.27
C LEU A 375 8.99 -8.16 -36.63
N SER A 376 7.67 -8.26 -36.83
CA SER A 376 7.06 -8.56 -38.12
C SER A 376 7.28 -7.46 -39.16
N GLN A 377 7.60 -6.24 -38.75
CA GLN A 377 7.99 -5.12 -39.60
C GLN A 377 9.51 -4.97 -39.79
N GLY A 378 10.30 -6.00 -39.44
CA GLY A 378 11.75 -6.00 -39.59
C GLY A 378 12.54 -5.48 -38.41
N GLY A 379 11.87 -5.25 -37.24
CA GLY A 379 12.58 -4.94 -36.00
C GLY A 379 13.54 -6.05 -35.59
N ASN A 380 14.65 -5.70 -34.96
CA ASN A 380 15.68 -6.65 -34.53
C ASN A 380 15.51 -6.96 -33.05
N SER A 381 15.40 -8.25 -32.69
CA SER A 381 15.21 -8.71 -31.31
C SER A 381 16.35 -8.34 -30.35
N GLN A 382 17.48 -7.90 -30.83
CA GLN A 382 18.64 -7.50 -30.02
C GLN A 382 18.79 -5.97 -29.86
N LEU A 383 18.04 -5.19 -30.66
CA LEU A 383 18.10 -3.72 -30.66
C LEU A 383 16.92 -3.13 -29.86
N ASP A 384 17.02 -1.84 -29.52
CA ASP A 384 16.03 -1.12 -28.72
C ASP A 384 15.25 -0.07 -29.53
N SER A 385 15.40 -0.07 -30.86
CA SER A 385 14.64 0.78 -31.76
C SER A 385 14.54 0.18 -33.17
N ALA A 386 13.49 0.57 -33.88
CA ALA A 386 13.27 0.22 -35.30
C ALA A 386 12.56 1.36 -36.02
N VAL A 387 12.55 1.32 -37.34
CA VAL A 387 11.71 2.18 -38.17
C VAL A 387 10.50 1.35 -38.60
N VAL A 388 9.30 1.86 -38.29
CA VAL A 388 8.03 1.17 -38.55
C VAL A 388 7.00 2.14 -39.12
N SER A 389 5.85 1.61 -39.52
CA SER A 389 4.70 2.39 -39.99
C SER A 389 3.44 1.88 -39.35
N SER A 390 2.63 2.77 -38.79
CA SER A 390 1.34 2.43 -38.19
C SER A 390 0.48 3.68 -37.97
N GLY A 391 -0.83 3.52 -37.87
CA GLY A 391 -1.75 4.56 -37.48
C GLY A 391 -1.79 5.78 -38.40
N GLY A 392 -1.46 5.61 -39.68
CA GLY A 392 -1.36 6.69 -40.66
C GLY A 392 0.00 7.41 -40.70
N PHE A 393 0.95 7.00 -39.87
CA PHE A 393 2.32 7.50 -39.85
C PHE A 393 3.25 6.50 -40.54
N SER A 394 4.15 7.01 -41.39
CA SER A 394 5.10 6.21 -42.10
C SER A 394 6.53 6.48 -41.67
N ASN A 395 7.36 5.44 -41.60
CA ASN A 395 8.81 5.53 -41.36
C ASN A 395 9.17 6.33 -40.08
N TYR A 396 8.42 6.11 -38.98
CA TYR A 396 8.76 6.71 -37.69
C TYR A 396 9.60 5.76 -36.85
N THR A 397 10.44 6.33 -35.98
CA THR A 397 11.22 5.55 -35.04
C THR A 397 10.34 5.13 -33.86
N ILE A 398 10.29 3.82 -33.59
CA ILE A 398 9.69 3.24 -32.40
C ILE A 398 10.78 2.74 -31.46
N TYR A 399 10.66 3.03 -30.17
CA TYR A 399 11.57 2.55 -29.13
C TYR A 399 10.92 1.39 -28.38
N TYR A 400 11.65 0.29 -28.21
CA TYR A 400 11.22 -0.91 -27.51
C TYR A 400 12.42 -1.54 -26.80
N ASN A 401 12.22 -2.55 -25.97
CA ASN A 401 13.34 -3.30 -25.41
C ASN A 401 13.62 -4.55 -26.25
N GLY A 402 14.84 -4.68 -26.76
CA GLY A 402 15.33 -5.94 -27.29
C GLY A 402 15.76 -6.89 -26.18
N GLN A 403 16.06 -8.14 -26.54
CA GLN A 403 16.48 -9.18 -25.58
C GLN A 403 17.74 -8.77 -24.79
N TYR A 404 18.65 -8.01 -25.39
CA TYR A 404 19.85 -7.53 -24.68
C TYR A 404 19.49 -6.63 -23.49
N THR A 405 18.65 -5.63 -23.69
CA THR A 405 18.20 -4.72 -22.62
C THR A 405 17.31 -5.43 -21.60
N ILE A 406 16.45 -6.33 -22.05
CA ILE A 406 15.62 -7.16 -21.14
C ILE A 406 16.49 -8.02 -20.22
N LYS A 407 17.54 -8.67 -20.74
CA LYS A 407 18.48 -9.46 -19.93
C LYS A 407 19.17 -8.60 -18.86
N ARG A 408 19.61 -7.39 -19.23
CA ARG A 408 20.22 -6.45 -18.29
C ARG A 408 19.25 -6.04 -17.17
N LYS A 409 18.00 -5.70 -17.51
CA LYS A 409 16.95 -5.35 -16.55
C LYS A 409 16.58 -6.53 -15.65
N ALA A 410 16.46 -7.72 -16.23
CA ALA A 410 16.18 -8.94 -15.46
C ALA A 410 17.33 -9.28 -14.49
N LYS A 411 18.60 -9.10 -14.93
CA LYS A 411 19.77 -9.24 -14.05
C LYS A 411 19.74 -8.23 -12.89
N LEU A 412 19.46 -6.95 -13.20
CA LEU A 412 19.34 -5.91 -12.18
C LEU A 412 18.25 -6.27 -11.16
N ALA A 413 17.06 -6.67 -11.62
CA ALA A 413 15.97 -7.08 -10.73
C ALA A 413 16.33 -8.34 -9.92
N LYS A 414 17.03 -9.31 -10.51
CA LYS A 414 17.52 -10.50 -9.80
C LYS A 414 18.45 -10.14 -8.65
N ASP A 415 19.31 -9.15 -8.85
CA ASP A 415 20.34 -8.78 -7.88
C ASP A 415 19.78 -7.99 -6.68
N ILE A 416 18.75 -7.14 -6.91
CA ILE A 416 18.33 -6.17 -5.88
C ILE A 416 16.81 -6.11 -5.63
N ALA A 417 15.99 -6.92 -6.33
CA ALA A 417 14.53 -6.90 -6.21
C ALA A 417 13.95 -8.31 -6.09
N GLY A 418 12.65 -8.41 -5.85
CA GLY A 418 11.92 -9.66 -5.64
C GLY A 418 11.34 -10.28 -6.90
N GLY A 419 11.41 -9.61 -8.06
CA GLY A 419 10.81 -10.16 -9.26
C GLY A 419 10.86 -9.25 -10.50
N ILE A 420 10.28 -9.79 -11.57
CA ILE A 420 10.03 -9.10 -12.84
C ILE A 420 8.56 -9.27 -13.25
N MET A 421 8.03 -8.32 -13.97
CA MET A 421 6.68 -8.34 -14.50
C MET A 421 6.69 -7.95 -15.98
N LEU A 422 5.87 -8.61 -16.81
CA LEU A 422 5.70 -8.28 -18.23
C LEU A 422 4.30 -7.70 -18.50
N TRP A 423 4.25 -6.46 -18.98
CA TRP A 423 3.07 -5.85 -19.59
C TRP A 423 3.21 -5.91 -21.11
N GLU A 424 2.59 -6.80 -21.92
CA GLU A 424 1.77 -7.92 -21.47
C GLU A 424 2.09 -9.15 -22.34
N LYS A 425 1.62 -10.31 -21.92
CA LYS A 425 2.03 -11.62 -22.47
C LYS A 425 1.74 -11.82 -23.95
N TRP A 426 0.61 -11.30 -24.47
CA TRP A 426 0.24 -11.42 -25.88
C TRP A 426 1.15 -10.57 -26.78
N GLN A 427 1.64 -9.44 -26.29
CA GLN A 427 2.51 -8.54 -27.06
C GLN A 427 3.92 -9.10 -27.30
N ASP A 428 4.35 -10.04 -26.45
CA ASP A 428 5.66 -10.69 -26.59
C ASP A 428 5.72 -11.63 -27.80
N ALA A 429 6.89 -11.84 -28.36
CA ALA A 429 7.09 -12.78 -29.47
C ALA A 429 6.81 -14.23 -29.04
N PRO A 430 6.12 -15.05 -29.86
CA PRO A 430 5.77 -16.42 -29.49
C PRO A 430 6.93 -17.41 -29.56
N ASP A 431 8.03 -17.04 -30.19
CA ASP A 431 9.19 -17.87 -30.55
C ASP A 431 10.44 -17.59 -29.70
N GLY A 432 11.61 -17.95 -30.22
CA GLY A 432 12.92 -17.72 -29.59
C GLY A 432 13.29 -16.25 -29.38
N ASN A 433 12.61 -15.32 -30.05
CA ASN A 433 12.82 -13.87 -29.86
C ASN A 433 12.09 -13.33 -28.62
N SER A 434 11.37 -14.15 -27.87
CA SER A 434 10.61 -13.77 -26.69
C SER A 434 11.42 -12.99 -25.66
N LEU A 435 10.89 -11.84 -25.24
CA LEU A 435 11.42 -11.04 -24.13
C LEU A 435 11.26 -11.77 -22.80
N LEU A 436 10.10 -12.39 -22.58
CA LEU A 436 9.83 -13.17 -21.35
C LEU A 436 10.80 -14.34 -21.22
N LYS A 437 11.10 -15.04 -22.33
CA LYS A 437 12.11 -16.10 -22.36
C LYS A 437 13.48 -15.57 -21.97
N ALA A 438 13.91 -14.49 -22.59
CA ALA A 438 15.21 -13.86 -22.30
C ALA A 438 15.35 -13.44 -20.84
N ALA A 439 14.26 -12.92 -20.25
CA ALA A 439 14.21 -12.56 -18.85
C ALA A 439 14.28 -13.80 -17.95
N CYS A 440 13.46 -14.84 -18.20
CA CYS A 440 13.43 -16.08 -17.42
C CYS A 440 14.78 -16.81 -17.43
N ASP A 441 15.41 -16.94 -18.58
CA ASP A 441 16.75 -17.55 -18.72
C ASP A 441 17.79 -16.79 -17.88
N THR A 442 17.70 -15.45 -17.84
CA THR A 442 18.62 -14.61 -17.06
C THR A 442 18.42 -14.76 -15.55
N VAL A 443 17.18 -14.84 -15.08
CA VAL A 443 16.92 -15.02 -13.64
C VAL A 443 17.06 -16.47 -13.20
N GLY A 444 17.24 -17.41 -14.11
CA GLY A 444 17.41 -18.83 -13.82
C GLY A 444 16.10 -19.55 -13.48
N ARG A 445 14.99 -19.06 -14.04
CA ARG A 445 13.67 -19.70 -13.87
C ARG A 445 13.53 -20.89 -14.82
N SER A 446 13.28 -22.06 -14.25
CA SER A 446 12.86 -23.25 -15.01
C SER A 446 11.38 -23.17 -15.41
N TYR A 447 11.01 -23.66 -16.64
CA TYR A 447 9.64 -23.59 -17.18
C TYR A 447 9.35 -24.68 -18.22
#